data_f53291e6f9a019fcf9b65f79f52e0258
#
_entry.id   f53291e6f9a019fcf9b65f79f52e0258
#
_cell.length_a   1.000
_cell.length_b   1.000
_cell.length_c   1.000
_cell.angle_alpha   90.00
_cell.angle_beta   90.00
_cell.angle_gamma   90.00
#
_symmetry.space_group_name_H-M   'P 1'
#
loop_
_entity.id
_entity.type
_entity.pdbx_description
1 polymer ?
#
loop_
_entity_poly.entity_id
_entity_poly.type
_entity_poly.pdbx_seq_one_letter_code
_entity_poly.pdbx_strand_id
1 'polypeptide(L)'
;VDCTGLAKLFAETSFEEDGVKFTAAVDDNTVTYTSTTRTAVSGYAESISLYKDADCFEDMGLSGAVVSVSVGKADTTKAENLIAAIEDLRDHNDDWYFILTDVTDPVCVTALCKWAESTEPTEAALGAGVEDHRKFYFGQTNDKEYVNEYGRSVVTYADNLAEWVDAAWVGSVGPFWPESVTWKWKVPDNVSVADLRDSERDLLEENRVNFMTAEYKHEYMKNGICGDGNFIDNVLG
;
A
#
# COMPACT_ATOMS: atom_id res chain seq x y z
N VAL A 1 26.69 -24.47 29.89
CA VAL A 1 26.45 -23.04 29.60
C VAL A 1 24.97 -22.83 29.71
N ASP A 2 24.57 -21.91 30.58
CA ASP A 2 23.17 -21.57 30.72
C ASP A 2 22.74 -20.75 29.49
N CYS A 3 22.04 -21.38 28.57
CA CYS A 3 21.58 -20.76 27.34
C CYS A 3 20.64 -19.56 27.60
N THR A 4 19.95 -19.56 28.74
CA THR A 4 19.06 -18.46 29.18
C THR A 4 19.85 -17.18 29.45
N GLY A 5 21.06 -17.28 30.00
CA GLY A 5 21.94 -16.13 30.23
C GLY A 5 22.46 -15.52 28.93
N LEU A 6 22.81 -16.36 27.97
CA LEU A 6 23.27 -15.96 26.65
C LEU A 6 22.12 -15.31 25.84
N ALA A 7 20.94 -15.91 25.87
CA ALA A 7 19.75 -15.37 25.23
C ALA A 7 19.39 -13.98 25.75
N LYS A 8 19.47 -13.75 27.07
CA LYS A 8 19.29 -12.42 27.68
C LYS A 8 20.32 -11.40 27.21
N LEU A 9 21.57 -11.82 27.06
CA LEU A 9 22.64 -10.93 26.58
C LEU A 9 22.38 -10.47 25.13
N PHE A 10 21.90 -11.38 24.28
CA PHE A 10 21.48 -11.05 22.91
C PHE A 10 20.25 -10.17 22.86
N ALA A 11 19.31 -10.32 23.80
CA ALA A 11 18.10 -9.51 23.86
C ALA A 11 18.33 -8.05 24.30
N GLU A 12 19.42 -7.80 25.04
CA GLU A 12 19.81 -6.44 25.46
C GLU A 12 20.44 -5.62 24.31
N THR A 13 20.78 -6.26 23.18
CA THR A 13 21.34 -5.61 22.00
C THR A 13 20.27 -5.33 20.96
N SER A 14 19.67 -4.14 21.02
CA SER A 14 19.04 -3.58 19.83
C SER A 14 20.12 -3.16 18.85
N PHE A 15 20.01 -3.52 17.59
CA PHE A 15 20.95 -3.06 16.56
C PHE A 15 20.20 -2.43 15.40
N GLU A 16 20.89 -1.56 14.69
CA GLU A 16 20.41 -0.90 13.48
C GLU A 16 21.40 -1.23 12.36
N GLU A 17 20.92 -1.78 11.27
CA GLU A 17 21.72 -2.05 10.08
C GLU A 17 20.96 -1.56 8.86
N ASP A 18 21.60 -0.75 8.04
CA ASP A 18 21.03 -0.11 6.84
C ASP A 18 19.72 0.67 7.09
N GLY A 19 19.62 1.28 8.28
CA GLY A 19 18.42 2.05 8.67
C GLY A 19 17.26 1.21 9.20
N VAL A 20 17.43 -0.12 9.25
CA VAL A 20 16.45 -1.05 9.82
C VAL A 20 16.76 -1.27 11.29
N LYS A 21 15.79 -1.01 12.16
CA LYS A 21 15.90 -1.25 13.60
C LYS A 21 15.31 -2.60 13.97
N PHE A 22 16.07 -3.36 14.75
CA PHE A 22 15.64 -4.65 15.27
C PHE A 22 15.46 -4.59 16.79
N THR A 23 14.37 -5.15 17.29
CA THR A 23 14.15 -5.41 18.70
C THR A 23 14.27 -6.90 18.97
N ALA A 24 14.89 -7.26 20.08
CA ALA A 24 15.02 -8.64 20.50
C ALA A 24 14.05 -8.99 21.63
N ALA A 25 13.42 -10.14 21.54
CA ALA A 25 12.65 -10.75 22.61
C ALA A 25 13.17 -12.15 22.90
N VAL A 26 13.17 -12.52 24.18
CA VAL A 26 13.62 -13.85 24.62
C VAL A 26 12.46 -14.62 25.18
N ASP A 27 12.30 -15.84 24.69
CA ASP A 27 11.39 -16.83 25.22
C ASP A 27 12.17 -18.14 25.44
N ASP A 28 12.41 -18.50 26.69
CA ASP A 28 13.28 -19.60 27.11
C ASP A 28 14.66 -19.59 26.42
N ASN A 29 14.88 -20.50 25.48
CA ASN A 29 16.12 -20.65 24.71
C ASN A 29 16.05 -20.04 23.31
N THR A 30 14.99 -19.31 23.02
CA THR A 30 14.78 -18.71 21.71
C THR A 30 14.94 -17.20 21.79
N VAL A 31 15.75 -16.64 20.92
CA VAL A 31 15.84 -15.19 20.71
C VAL A 31 15.17 -14.86 19.41
N THR A 32 14.14 -14.01 19.47
CA THR A 32 13.41 -13.53 18.29
C THR A 32 13.80 -12.09 18.05
N TYR A 33 14.38 -11.80 16.91
CA TYR A 33 14.61 -10.45 16.43
C TYR A 33 13.46 -10.04 15.53
N THR A 34 12.82 -8.90 15.85
CA THR A 34 11.73 -8.36 15.08
C THR A 34 12.17 -7.02 14.51
N SER A 35 12.06 -6.86 13.19
CA SER A 35 12.25 -5.57 12.53
C SER A 35 11.13 -4.63 12.94
N THR A 36 11.50 -3.42 13.36
CA THR A 36 10.54 -2.35 13.68
C THR A 36 10.28 -1.43 12.50
N THR A 37 11.05 -1.59 11.43
CA THR A 37 10.86 -0.83 10.20
C THR A 37 9.77 -1.52 9.37
N ARG A 38 8.67 -0.83 9.15
CA ARG A 38 7.61 -1.31 8.25
C ARG A 38 8.09 -1.12 6.82
N THR A 39 8.60 -2.17 6.21
CA THR A 39 8.70 -2.22 4.75
C THR A 39 7.35 -2.68 4.23
N ALA A 40 6.63 -1.77 3.60
CA ALA A 40 5.31 -2.02 3.02
C ALA A 40 5.39 -2.79 1.69
N VAL A 41 6.41 -3.60 1.49
CA VAL A 41 6.62 -4.27 0.21
C VAL A 41 6.19 -5.72 0.32
N SER A 42 5.14 -6.05 -0.39
CA SER A 42 4.78 -7.44 -0.66
C SER A 42 5.92 -8.10 -1.42
N GLY A 43 6.66 -9.01 -0.77
CA GLY A 43 7.67 -9.84 -1.43
C GLY A 43 9.09 -9.72 -0.92
N TYR A 44 9.42 -8.77 -0.06
CA TYR A 44 10.74 -8.76 0.58
C TYR A 44 10.76 -9.71 1.77
N ALA A 45 11.42 -10.84 1.59
CA ALA A 45 11.92 -11.62 2.70
C ALA A 45 13.22 -10.94 3.18
N GLU A 46 13.17 -10.23 4.29
CA GLU A 46 14.39 -9.81 4.97
C GLU A 46 15.12 -11.08 5.40
N SER A 47 16.22 -11.40 4.75
CA SER A 47 17.06 -12.53 5.14
C SER A 47 18.05 -12.07 6.20
N ILE A 48 17.87 -12.49 7.42
CA ILE A 48 18.92 -12.38 8.44
C ILE A 48 19.92 -13.48 8.17
N SER A 49 21.07 -13.14 7.61
CA SER A 49 22.19 -14.07 7.46
C SER A 49 23.05 -14.02 8.71
N LEU A 50 22.97 -15.05 9.54
CA LEU A 50 23.95 -15.28 10.57
C LEU A 50 25.23 -15.81 9.91
N TYR A 51 26.26 -14.98 9.83
CA TYR A 51 27.59 -15.42 9.42
C TYR A 51 28.14 -16.38 10.46
N LYS A 52 28.13 -17.64 10.10
CA LYS A 52 28.64 -18.73 10.89
C LYS A 52 30.15 -18.82 10.65
N ASP A 53 30.93 -18.17 11.48
CA ASP A 53 32.29 -18.65 11.68
C ASP A 53 32.18 -19.93 12.52
N ALA A 54 32.44 -21.08 11.89
CA ALA A 54 32.15 -22.37 12.48
C ALA A 54 32.81 -22.55 13.85
N ASP A 55 34.01 -22.04 14.03
CA ASP A 55 34.81 -22.16 15.26
C ASP A 55 34.16 -21.36 16.41
N CYS A 56 33.63 -20.15 16.14
CA CYS A 56 33.01 -19.32 17.14
C CYS A 56 31.67 -19.92 17.65
N PHE A 57 30.88 -20.55 16.78
CA PHE A 57 29.64 -21.22 17.17
C PHE A 57 29.89 -22.50 18.00
N GLU A 58 30.96 -23.23 17.69
CA GLU A 58 31.36 -24.43 18.43
C GLU A 58 31.87 -24.04 19.82
N ASP A 59 32.69 -23.00 19.95
CA ASP A 59 33.21 -22.45 21.19
C ASP A 59 32.11 -21.92 22.11
N MET A 60 31.03 -21.35 21.53
CA MET A 60 29.86 -20.88 22.30
C MET A 60 28.86 -21.99 22.61
N GLY A 61 29.05 -23.21 22.15
CA GLY A 61 28.16 -24.35 22.36
C GLY A 61 26.84 -24.24 21.57
N LEU A 62 26.82 -23.45 20.49
CA LEU A 62 25.65 -23.22 19.66
C LEU A 62 25.61 -24.08 18.39
N SER A 63 26.41 -25.10 18.30
CA SER A 63 26.55 -26.00 17.13
C SER A 63 25.24 -26.68 16.71
N GLY A 64 24.22 -26.69 17.56
CA GLY A 64 22.88 -27.22 17.27
C GLY A 64 21.80 -26.14 17.08
N ALA A 65 22.15 -24.84 17.06
CA ALA A 65 21.18 -23.79 16.92
C ALA A 65 20.51 -23.86 15.54
N VAL A 66 19.18 -23.83 15.54
CA VAL A 66 18.34 -23.75 14.33
C VAL A 66 17.95 -22.30 14.14
N VAL A 67 18.30 -21.75 12.99
CA VAL A 67 17.85 -20.42 12.59
C VAL A 67 16.68 -20.58 11.65
N SER A 68 15.56 -20.00 12.01
CA SER A 68 14.38 -19.89 11.15
C SER A 68 14.06 -18.44 10.92
N VAL A 69 13.83 -18.08 9.67
CA VAL A 69 13.35 -16.75 9.29
C VAL A 69 11.89 -16.88 8.91
N SER A 70 11.04 -16.12 9.58
CA SER A 70 9.65 -15.97 9.18
C SER A 70 9.42 -14.57 8.65
N VAL A 71 8.73 -14.45 7.52
CA VAL A 71 8.27 -13.16 7.02
C VAL A 71 7.32 -12.57 8.05
N GLY A 72 7.59 -11.36 8.52
CA GLY A 72 6.70 -10.65 9.40
C GLY A 72 5.34 -10.46 8.72
N LYS A 73 4.26 -10.77 9.42
CA LYS A 73 2.93 -10.46 8.93
C LYS A 73 2.73 -8.95 9.01
N ALA A 74 2.32 -8.32 7.91
CA ALA A 74 1.95 -6.92 7.94
C ALA A 74 0.87 -6.69 9.02
N ASP A 75 0.99 -5.61 9.78
CA ASP A 75 -0.05 -5.21 10.74
C ASP A 75 -1.29 -4.74 9.96
N THR A 76 -2.25 -5.63 9.81
CA THR A 76 -3.50 -5.37 9.10
C THR A 76 -4.58 -4.75 10.01
N THR A 77 -4.33 -4.60 11.30
CA THR A 77 -5.34 -4.15 12.27
C THR A 77 -5.91 -2.78 11.89
N LYS A 78 -5.08 -1.86 11.42
CA LYS A 78 -5.53 -0.54 10.98
C LYS A 78 -6.42 -0.65 9.74
N ALA A 79 -6.04 -1.46 8.77
CA ALA A 79 -6.80 -1.69 7.54
C ALA A 79 -8.14 -2.38 7.83
N GLU A 80 -8.14 -3.39 8.71
CA GLU A 80 -9.35 -4.10 9.14
C GLU A 80 -10.33 -3.16 9.85
N ASN A 81 -9.84 -2.30 10.75
CA ASN A 81 -10.66 -1.31 11.43
C ASN A 81 -11.22 -0.26 10.46
N LEU A 82 -10.44 0.15 9.46
CA LEU A 82 -10.90 1.08 8.44
C LEU A 82 -12.01 0.48 7.57
N ILE A 83 -11.86 -0.76 7.13
CA ILE A 83 -12.90 -1.47 6.38
C ILE A 83 -14.16 -1.65 7.23
N ALA A 84 -14.03 -2.03 8.51
CA ALA A 84 -15.17 -2.16 9.40
C ALA A 84 -15.93 -0.82 9.57
N ALA A 85 -15.21 0.30 9.68
CA ALA A 85 -15.83 1.62 9.77
C ALA A 85 -16.58 2.01 8.47
N ILE A 86 -16.05 1.62 7.31
CA ILE A 86 -16.69 1.87 6.02
C ILE A 86 -17.96 1.01 5.86
N GLU A 87 -17.93 -0.24 6.28
CA GLU A 87 -19.09 -1.11 6.25
C GLU A 87 -20.19 -0.61 7.21
N ASP A 88 -19.81 -0.15 8.42
CA ASP A 88 -20.76 0.49 9.34
C ASP A 88 -21.39 1.75 8.73
N LEU A 89 -20.61 2.55 7.99
CA LEU A 89 -21.14 3.69 7.26
C LEU A 89 -22.15 3.27 6.17
N ARG A 90 -21.85 2.21 5.42
CA ARG A 90 -22.74 1.64 4.40
C ARG A 90 -24.05 1.15 4.98
N ASP A 91 -24.00 0.50 6.13
CA ASP A 91 -25.21 0.01 6.81
C ASP A 91 -26.15 1.16 7.22
N HIS A 92 -25.60 2.36 7.43
CA HIS A 92 -26.40 3.55 7.78
C HIS A 92 -26.83 4.36 6.56
N ASN A 93 -25.97 4.49 5.59
CA ASN A 93 -26.23 5.23 4.34
C ASN A 93 -25.32 4.70 3.23
N ASP A 94 -25.90 4.13 2.21
CA ASP A 94 -25.19 3.63 1.02
C ASP A 94 -25.31 4.50 -0.22
N ASP A 95 -25.88 5.72 -0.08
CA ASP A 95 -26.12 6.69 -1.15
C ASP A 95 -24.88 7.51 -1.54
N TRP A 96 -23.73 6.87 -1.64
CA TRP A 96 -22.48 7.50 -2.08
C TRP A 96 -21.70 6.56 -3.00
N TYR A 97 -20.87 7.11 -3.87
CA TYR A 97 -20.17 6.36 -4.90
C TYR A 97 -18.67 6.41 -4.75
N PHE A 98 -18.10 7.59 -4.50
CA PHE A 98 -16.68 7.76 -4.31
C PHE A 98 -16.30 7.69 -2.84
N ILE A 99 -15.14 7.06 -2.59
CA ILE A 99 -14.50 7.08 -1.30
C ILE A 99 -13.07 7.63 -1.42
N LEU A 100 -12.74 8.54 -0.54
CA LEU A 100 -11.41 9.07 -0.31
C LEU A 100 -11.11 8.95 1.18
N THR A 101 -9.86 8.73 1.51
CA THR A 101 -9.44 8.61 2.91
C THR A 101 -8.18 9.44 3.15
N ASP A 102 -7.99 9.87 4.38
CA ASP A 102 -6.76 10.49 4.85
C ASP A 102 -5.64 9.49 5.17
N VAL A 103 -5.85 8.23 4.82
CA VAL A 103 -4.91 7.14 5.10
C VAL A 103 -4.09 6.85 3.86
N THR A 104 -2.78 7.05 3.98
CA THR A 104 -1.80 6.88 2.90
C THR A 104 -0.88 5.67 3.09
N ASP A 105 -1.09 4.89 4.15
CA ASP A 105 -0.36 3.64 4.41
C ASP A 105 -0.65 2.63 3.28
N PRO A 106 0.36 2.09 2.58
CA PRO A 106 0.16 1.21 1.43
C PRO A 106 -0.68 -0.03 1.74
N VAL A 107 -0.61 -0.56 2.97
CA VAL A 107 -1.44 -1.70 3.39
C VAL A 107 -2.91 -1.31 3.42
N CYS A 108 -3.21 -0.14 3.96
CA CYS A 108 -4.57 0.40 4.00
C CYS A 108 -5.08 0.77 2.60
N VAL A 109 -4.25 1.38 1.77
CA VAL A 109 -4.58 1.72 0.38
C VAL A 109 -4.93 0.45 -0.40
N THR A 110 -4.11 -0.61 -0.30
CA THR A 110 -4.37 -1.90 -0.95
C THR A 110 -5.66 -2.54 -0.43
N ALA A 111 -5.91 -2.48 0.88
CA ALA A 111 -7.13 -3.03 1.46
C ALA A 111 -8.38 -2.30 0.96
N LEU A 112 -8.32 -0.97 0.79
CA LEU A 112 -9.41 -0.17 0.24
C LEU A 112 -9.64 -0.44 -1.25
N CYS A 113 -8.57 -0.58 -2.04
CA CYS A 113 -8.67 -0.99 -3.44
C CYS A 113 -9.40 -2.34 -3.56
N LYS A 114 -8.97 -3.33 -2.78
CA LYS A 114 -9.58 -4.66 -2.75
C LYS A 114 -11.02 -4.61 -2.27
N TRP A 115 -11.31 -3.79 -1.27
CA TRP A 115 -12.66 -3.62 -0.76
C TRP A 115 -13.58 -3.01 -1.82
N ALA A 116 -13.16 -1.94 -2.52
CA ALA A 116 -13.94 -1.32 -3.60
C ALA A 116 -14.27 -2.33 -4.70
N GLU A 117 -13.30 -3.15 -5.11
CA GLU A 117 -13.53 -4.25 -6.07
C GLU A 117 -14.58 -5.24 -5.58
N SER A 118 -14.59 -5.57 -4.29
CA SER A 118 -15.55 -6.50 -3.69
C SER A 118 -16.99 -5.98 -3.67
N THR A 119 -17.19 -4.68 -3.88
CA THR A 119 -18.54 -4.08 -3.94
C THR A 119 -19.21 -4.26 -5.29
N GLU A 120 -18.48 -4.73 -6.31
CA GLU A 120 -19.05 -5.01 -7.63
C GLU A 120 -19.97 -6.20 -7.57
N PRO A 121 -21.26 -6.03 -7.95
CA PRO A 121 -22.20 -7.15 -7.93
C PRO A 121 -21.85 -8.15 -9.04
N THR A 122 -22.06 -9.42 -8.76
CA THR A 122 -21.92 -10.46 -9.78
C THR A 122 -23.01 -10.32 -10.86
N GLU A 123 -22.74 -10.79 -12.08
CA GLU A 123 -23.73 -10.81 -13.16
C GLU A 123 -25.04 -11.52 -12.74
N ALA A 124 -24.91 -12.57 -11.92
CA ALA A 124 -26.07 -13.29 -11.39
C ALA A 124 -26.90 -12.43 -10.41
N ALA A 125 -26.26 -11.60 -9.60
CA ALA A 125 -26.93 -10.69 -8.69
C ALA A 125 -27.66 -9.57 -9.45
N LEU A 126 -27.00 -8.96 -10.44
CA LEU A 126 -27.62 -7.96 -11.33
C LEU A 126 -28.83 -8.56 -12.09
N GLY A 127 -28.70 -9.78 -12.60
CA GLY A 127 -29.79 -10.49 -13.25
C GLY A 127 -30.96 -10.83 -12.32
N ALA A 128 -30.73 -10.89 -11.01
CA ALA A 128 -31.74 -11.06 -9.97
C ALA A 128 -32.38 -9.74 -9.50
N GLY A 129 -31.98 -8.59 -10.07
CA GLY A 129 -32.51 -7.28 -9.74
C GLY A 129 -31.97 -6.71 -8.42
N VAL A 130 -30.78 -7.13 -8.00
CA VAL A 130 -30.06 -6.49 -6.88
C VAL A 130 -29.62 -5.10 -7.30
N GLU A 131 -29.87 -4.12 -6.45
CA GLU A 131 -29.44 -2.73 -6.69
C GLU A 131 -27.91 -2.67 -6.79
N ASP A 132 -27.42 -1.82 -7.69
CA ASP A 132 -26.02 -1.62 -7.92
C ASP A 132 -25.47 -0.55 -6.95
N HIS A 133 -24.84 -0.99 -5.88
CA HIS A 133 -24.23 -0.14 -4.87
C HIS A 133 -22.69 -0.16 -4.97
N ARG A 134 -22.16 -0.31 -6.19
CA ARG A 134 -20.71 -0.28 -6.42
C ARG A 134 -20.06 0.97 -5.87
N LYS A 135 -18.89 0.81 -5.29
CA LYS A 135 -18.06 1.90 -4.79
C LYS A 135 -16.81 2.05 -5.64
N PHE A 136 -16.24 3.24 -5.63
CA PHE A 136 -15.03 3.55 -6.34
C PHE A 136 -14.04 4.27 -5.40
N TYR A 137 -12.83 3.74 -5.28
CA TYR A 137 -11.83 4.27 -4.37
C TYR A 137 -10.79 5.10 -5.11
N PHE A 138 -10.52 6.28 -4.57
CA PHE A 138 -9.37 7.10 -4.94
C PHE A 138 -8.43 7.18 -3.76
N GLY A 139 -7.15 6.88 -4.00
CA GLY A 139 -6.11 6.92 -2.99
C GLY A 139 -4.81 7.48 -3.53
N GLN A 140 -3.88 7.73 -2.62
CA GLN A 140 -2.56 8.21 -2.95
C GLN A 140 -1.47 7.42 -2.24
N THR A 141 -0.27 7.44 -2.83
CA THR A 141 0.93 6.79 -2.30
C THR A 141 2.16 7.62 -2.63
N ASN A 142 3.21 7.50 -1.83
CA ASN A 142 4.56 7.96 -2.16
C ASN A 142 5.52 6.79 -2.43
N ASP A 143 5.00 5.58 -2.51
CA ASP A 143 5.76 4.40 -2.87
C ASP A 143 5.80 4.25 -4.39
N LYS A 144 6.99 4.37 -5.00
CA LYS A 144 7.20 4.24 -6.44
C LYS A 144 7.04 2.80 -6.95
N GLU A 145 7.14 1.83 -6.04
CA GLU A 145 6.99 0.40 -6.36
C GLU A 145 5.56 -0.11 -6.12
N TYR A 146 4.68 0.76 -5.64
CA TYR A 146 3.28 0.37 -5.41
C TYR A 146 2.63 -0.10 -6.71
N VAL A 147 1.92 -1.24 -6.63
CA VAL A 147 1.18 -1.82 -7.76
C VAL A 147 -0.32 -1.74 -7.48
N ASN A 148 -1.07 -1.14 -8.40
CA ASN A 148 -2.53 -1.17 -8.36
C ASN A 148 -3.05 -2.25 -9.31
N GLU A 149 -3.83 -3.20 -8.78
CA GLU A 149 -4.36 -4.35 -9.54
C GLU A 149 -5.89 -4.37 -9.62
N TYR A 150 -6.57 -3.39 -9.01
CA TYR A 150 -8.02 -3.41 -8.80
C TYR A 150 -8.75 -2.42 -9.72
N GLY A 151 -9.73 -2.90 -10.49
CA GLY A 151 -10.45 -2.14 -11.50
C GLY A 151 -11.39 -1.06 -10.93
N ARG A 152 -11.76 -1.17 -9.65
CA ARG A 152 -12.61 -0.18 -8.95
C ARG A 152 -11.80 0.80 -8.11
N SER A 153 -10.53 0.98 -8.45
CA SER A 153 -9.65 1.89 -7.72
C SER A 153 -8.70 2.66 -8.63
N VAL A 154 -8.40 3.86 -8.21
CA VAL A 154 -7.40 4.75 -8.79
C VAL A 154 -6.41 5.14 -7.70
N VAL A 155 -5.14 4.87 -7.92
CA VAL A 155 -4.07 5.27 -7.02
C VAL A 155 -3.18 6.28 -7.71
N THR A 156 -2.83 7.33 -6.98
CA THR A 156 -2.02 8.45 -7.45
C THR A 156 -0.71 8.50 -6.69
N TYR A 157 0.40 8.65 -7.39
CA TYR A 157 1.68 8.91 -6.78
C TYR A 157 1.85 10.41 -6.50
N ALA A 158 2.35 10.74 -5.32
CA ALA A 158 2.76 12.09 -4.95
C ALA A 158 4.02 12.05 -4.07
N ASP A 159 5.00 12.93 -4.35
CA ASP A 159 6.18 13.09 -3.49
C ASP A 159 5.78 13.65 -2.12
N ASN A 160 4.76 14.52 -2.09
CA ASN A 160 4.22 15.13 -0.89
C ASN A 160 2.74 14.72 -0.70
N LEU A 161 2.50 13.75 0.17
CA LEU A 161 1.15 13.25 0.47
C LEU A 161 0.23 14.30 1.13
N ALA A 162 0.77 15.40 1.65
CA ALA A 162 -0.03 16.48 2.23
C ALA A 162 -0.74 17.37 1.18
N GLU A 163 -0.46 17.17 -0.10
CA GLU A 163 -1.14 17.86 -1.20
C GLU A 163 -2.48 17.21 -1.59
N TRP A 164 -2.74 16.01 -1.10
CA TRP A 164 -3.99 15.29 -1.35
C TRP A 164 -4.37 15.25 -2.84
N VAL A 165 -3.44 14.74 -3.66
CA VAL A 165 -3.55 14.72 -5.12
C VAL A 165 -4.81 13.99 -5.59
N ASP A 166 -5.16 12.90 -4.94
CA ASP A 166 -6.39 12.14 -5.18
C ASP A 166 -7.65 12.98 -4.97
N ALA A 167 -7.73 13.68 -3.83
CA ALA A 167 -8.88 14.53 -3.51
C ALA A 167 -8.94 15.76 -4.43
N ALA A 168 -7.81 16.39 -4.74
CA ALA A 168 -7.74 17.51 -5.67
C ALA A 168 -8.20 17.10 -7.07
N TRP A 169 -7.79 15.92 -7.52
CA TRP A 169 -8.19 15.38 -8.82
C TRP A 169 -9.69 15.06 -8.87
N VAL A 170 -10.21 14.36 -7.87
CA VAL A 170 -11.66 14.09 -7.75
C VAL A 170 -12.45 15.39 -7.67
N GLY A 171 -11.98 16.37 -6.89
CA GLY A 171 -12.64 17.69 -6.79
C GLY A 171 -12.70 18.45 -8.11
N SER A 172 -11.73 18.26 -9.00
CA SER A 172 -11.67 18.90 -10.31
C SER A 172 -12.58 18.24 -11.37
N VAL A 173 -12.95 16.98 -11.20
CA VAL A 173 -13.69 16.20 -12.20
C VAL A 173 -15.04 15.71 -11.68
N GLY A 174 -15.11 15.28 -10.42
CA GLY A 174 -16.29 14.68 -9.80
C GLY A 174 -17.62 15.48 -9.88
N PRO A 175 -17.60 16.82 -9.89
CA PRO A 175 -18.81 17.60 -10.06
C PRO A 175 -19.46 17.51 -11.44
N PHE A 176 -18.77 16.96 -12.43
CA PHE A 176 -19.27 16.86 -13.80
C PHE A 176 -19.87 15.47 -14.07
N TRP A 177 -20.76 15.40 -15.05
CA TRP A 177 -21.27 14.11 -15.51
C TRP A 177 -20.12 13.26 -16.09
N PRO A 178 -20.02 11.96 -15.77
CA PRO A 178 -18.94 11.11 -16.24
C PRO A 178 -18.69 11.18 -17.75
N GLU A 179 -19.73 11.18 -18.55
CA GLU A 179 -19.66 11.23 -20.01
C GLU A 179 -19.27 12.63 -20.59
N SER A 180 -19.27 13.68 -19.77
CA SER A 180 -19.01 15.04 -20.23
C SER A 180 -17.57 15.49 -20.08
N VAL A 181 -16.76 14.77 -19.35
CA VAL A 181 -15.36 15.11 -19.04
C VAL A 181 -14.47 13.88 -19.07
N THR A 182 -13.22 14.07 -19.43
CA THR A 182 -12.21 13.03 -19.26
C THR A 182 -11.43 13.24 -17.97
N TRP A 183 -11.05 12.14 -17.30
CA TRP A 183 -10.19 12.16 -16.13
C TRP A 183 -8.72 12.42 -16.49
N LYS A 184 -8.33 12.06 -17.70
CA LYS A 184 -6.98 12.29 -18.22
C LYS A 184 -6.75 13.78 -18.51
N TRP A 185 -5.51 14.23 -18.38
CA TRP A 185 -5.03 15.60 -18.69
C TRP A 185 -5.67 16.71 -17.84
N LYS A 186 -6.19 16.38 -16.69
CA LYS A 186 -6.66 17.40 -15.74
C LYS A 186 -5.48 18.02 -15.00
N VAL A 187 -5.67 19.27 -14.62
CA VAL A 187 -4.72 20.02 -13.82
C VAL A 187 -5.42 20.33 -12.49
N PRO A 188 -5.26 19.46 -11.48
CA PRO A 188 -5.78 19.73 -10.15
C PRO A 188 -5.09 20.97 -9.56
N ASP A 189 -5.84 21.81 -8.88
CA ASP A 189 -5.29 23.00 -8.22
C ASP A 189 -4.45 22.60 -7.00
N ASN A 190 -3.34 23.33 -6.78
CA ASN A 190 -2.43 23.15 -5.65
C ASN A 190 -1.76 21.76 -5.55
N VAL A 191 -1.56 21.13 -6.68
CA VAL A 191 -0.82 19.86 -6.79
C VAL A 191 0.49 20.12 -7.51
N SER A 192 1.59 19.64 -6.92
CA SER A 192 2.92 19.73 -7.51
C SER A 192 3.17 18.58 -8.49
N VAL A 193 3.96 18.86 -9.52
CA VAL A 193 4.48 17.82 -10.41
C VAL A 193 5.48 16.95 -9.64
N ALA A 194 5.32 15.64 -9.73
CA ALA A 194 6.23 14.70 -9.09
C ALA A 194 7.62 14.73 -9.72
N ASP A 195 8.66 14.75 -8.88
CA ASP A 195 10.07 14.71 -9.31
C ASP A 195 10.48 13.26 -9.62
N LEU A 196 10.19 12.84 -10.83
CA LEU A 196 10.37 11.47 -11.29
C LEU A 196 11.37 11.40 -12.44
N ARG A 197 12.28 10.43 -12.39
CA ARG A 197 13.12 10.03 -13.52
C ARG A 197 12.27 9.28 -14.55
N ASP A 198 12.73 9.20 -15.78
CA ASP A 198 12.01 8.50 -16.84
C ASP A 198 11.73 7.03 -16.47
N SER A 199 12.72 6.32 -15.90
CA SER A 199 12.54 4.94 -15.46
C SER A 199 11.53 4.77 -14.31
N GLU A 200 11.38 5.78 -13.45
CA GLU A 200 10.39 5.77 -12.36
C GLU A 200 8.98 6.06 -12.89
N ARG A 201 8.87 6.91 -13.92
CA ARG A 201 7.62 7.14 -14.65
C ARG A 201 7.15 5.87 -15.36
N ASP A 202 8.06 5.21 -16.09
CA ASP A 202 7.76 3.94 -16.76
C ASP A 202 7.30 2.88 -15.76
N LEU A 203 7.95 2.78 -14.59
CA LEU A 203 7.57 1.87 -13.53
C LEU A 203 6.16 2.16 -12.99
N LEU A 204 5.85 3.42 -12.69
CA LEU A 204 4.53 3.82 -12.21
C LEU A 204 3.44 3.55 -13.26
N GLU A 205 3.73 3.75 -14.56
CA GLU A 205 2.81 3.42 -15.64
C GLU A 205 2.58 1.91 -15.75
N GLU A 206 3.63 1.11 -15.65
CA GLU A 206 3.54 -0.36 -15.63
C GLU A 206 2.73 -0.86 -14.42
N ASN A 207 2.95 -0.23 -13.27
CA ASN A 207 2.25 -0.52 -12.02
C ASN A 207 0.84 0.10 -11.93
N ARG A 208 0.37 0.79 -12.99
CA ARG A 208 -0.97 1.40 -13.08
C ARG A 208 -1.25 2.43 -11.98
N VAL A 209 -0.23 3.17 -11.64
CA VAL A 209 -0.29 4.30 -10.71
C VAL A 209 -0.26 5.60 -11.50
N ASN A 210 -1.22 6.47 -11.22
CA ASN A 210 -1.33 7.76 -11.88
C ASN A 210 -0.41 8.78 -11.20
N PHE A 211 0.02 9.82 -11.89
CA PHE A 211 0.86 10.86 -11.32
C PHE A 211 0.72 12.18 -12.07
N MET A 212 1.04 13.28 -11.39
CA MET A 212 1.14 14.60 -12.01
C MET A 212 2.45 14.72 -12.76
N THR A 213 2.40 15.10 -14.02
CA THR A 213 3.59 15.27 -14.89
C THR A 213 3.60 16.64 -15.57
N ALA A 214 4.75 17.04 -16.08
CA ALA A 214 4.89 18.24 -16.90
C ALA A 214 5.55 17.88 -18.24
N GLU A 215 4.89 18.21 -19.33
CA GLU A 215 5.41 18.08 -20.69
C GLU A 215 5.23 19.41 -21.43
N TYR A 216 6.31 19.90 -22.05
CA TYR A 216 6.29 21.18 -22.81
C TYR A 216 5.70 22.36 -22.04
N LYS A 217 5.95 22.44 -20.73
CA LYS A 217 5.42 23.47 -19.80
C LYS A 217 3.92 23.34 -19.49
N HIS A 218 3.29 22.26 -19.83
CA HIS A 218 1.94 21.94 -19.40
C HIS A 218 2.00 20.85 -18.33
N GLU A 219 1.40 21.13 -17.20
CA GLU A 219 1.27 20.21 -16.08
C GLU A 219 -0.10 19.53 -16.17
N TYR A 220 -0.16 18.23 -15.95
CA TYR A 220 -1.41 17.49 -16.02
C TYR A 220 -1.29 16.10 -15.38
N MET A 221 -2.44 15.54 -14.99
CA MET A 221 -2.56 14.15 -14.54
C MET A 221 -2.33 13.20 -15.72
N LYS A 222 -1.33 12.33 -15.57
CA LYS A 222 -0.97 11.32 -16.57
C LYS A 222 -1.83 10.07 -16.39
N ASN A 223 -2.15 9.43 -17.51
CA ASN A 223 -2.83 8.16 -17.67
C ASN A 223 -4.35 8.18 -17.46
N GLY A 224 -4.87 8.47 -16.28
CA GLY A 224 -6.30 8.38 -16.00
C GLY A 224 -6.83 6.96 -16.08
N ILE A 225 -6.09 6.00 -15.44
CA ILE A 225 -6.37 4.56 -15.47
C ILE A 225 -6.67 4.00 -14.07
N CYS A 226 -7.48 2.94 -14.08
CA CYS A 226 -7.74 2.09 -12.93
C CYS A 226 -6.67 0.99 -12.80
N GLY A 227 -6.69 0.24 -11.72
CA GLY A 227 -5.73 -0.82 -11.46
C GLY A 227 -5.78 -2.00 -12.42
N ASP A 228 -6.88 -2.23 -13.11
CA ASP A 228 -7.00 -3.21 -14.20
C ASP A 228 -6.49 -2.70 -15.56
N GLY A 229 -6.06 -1.44 -15.62
CA GLY A 229 -5.58 -0.77 -16.84
C GLY A 229 -6.67 -0.13 -17.69
N ASN A 230 -7.94 -0.24 -17.32
CA ASN A 230 -9.01 0.48 -18.00
C ASN A 230 -8.96 1.97 -17.70
N PHE A 231 -9.42 2.79 -18.64
CA PHE A 231 -9.58 4.22 -18.37
C PHE A 231 -10.71 4.46 -17.38
N ILE A 232 -10.52 5.41 -16.48
CA ILE A 232 -11.54 5.83 -15.49
C ILE A 232 -12.84 6.20 -16.21
N ASP A 233 -12.75 6.90 -17.33
CA ASP A 233 -13.89 7.30 -18.16
C ASP A 233 -14.76 6.10 -18.58
N ASN A 234 -14.16 4.94 -18.84
CA ASN A 234 -14.87 3.73 -19.26
C ASN A 234 -15.51 2.98 -18.09
N VAL A 235 -14.97 3.16 -16.89
CA VAL A 235 -15.46 2.46 -15.68
C VAL A 235 -16.60 3.24 -15.03
N LEU A 236 -16.59 4.57 -15.16
CA LEU A 236 -17.58 5.47 -14.56
C LEU A 236 -18.73 5.86 -15.51
N GLY A 237 -18.53 5.72 -16.84
CA GLY A 237 -19.55 5.98 -17.87
C GLY A 237 -20.35 4.72 -18.14
#